data_230c43faa246b7780c7d02821f363d54
#
_entry.id   230c43faa246b7780c7d02821f363d54
#
_cell.length_a   1.000
_cell.length_b   1.000
_cell.length_c   1.000
_cell.angle_alpha   90.00
_cell.angle_beta   90.00
_cell.angle_gamma   90.00
#
_symmetry.space_group_name_H-M   'P 1'
#
loop_
_entity.id
_entity.type
_entity.pdbx_description
1 polymer ?
#
loop_
_entity_poly.entity_id
_entity_poly.type
_entity_poly.pdbx_seq_one_letter_code
_entity_poly.pdbx_strand_id
1 'polypeptide(L)'
;MLLKLKRTPGIYLVGFMGAGKSTVGHLLADHLGWFFSDLDQEIEAEQGVTIAEIFDTRGEEEFRKIEHEALNRRVREIERGKPMVIALGGGAFAQAANQDLLSERGVPIWLDCSIERVRQRLDGLSDRPLARDPEKFEQLYQDRRAAYAKADHHIEIHSDDPAEIVAAILKLPIF
;
A
#
# COMPACT_ATOMS: atom_id res chain seq x y z
N MET A 1 18.25 -0.69 -22.11
CA MET A 1 18.79 -0.61 -20.76
C MET A 1 18.14 -1.64 -19.90
N LEU A 2 18.63 -2.85 -20.03
CA LEU A 2 18.14 -3.99 -19.23
C LEU A 2 18.85 -3.97 -17.90
N LEU A 3 18.43 -3.09 -17.13
CA LEU A 3 18.85 -2.78 -15.94
C LEU A 3 18.56 -3.69 -14.92
N LYS A 4 19.50 -4.00 -14.25
CA LYS A 4 19.49 -4.30 -12.81
C LYS A 4 18.18 -4.89 -12.26
N LEU A 5 17.47 -5.63 -13.08
CA LEU A 5 16.42 -6.52 -12.62
C LEU A 5 17.09 -7.74 -11.98
N LYS A 6 17.96 -7.48 -11.03
CA LYS A 6 18.33 -8.50 -10.02
C LYS A 6 17.16 -8.71 -9.05
N ARG A 7 16.13 -7.91 -9.15
CA ARG A 7 14.92 -8.03 -8.35
C ARG A 7 13.72 -8.23 -9.27
N THR A 8 12.82 -9.07 -8.86
CA THR A 8 11.55 -9.32 -9.50
C THR A 8 10.78 -8.01 -9.68
N PRO A 9 10.11 -7.76 -10.83
CA PRO A 9 9.44 -6.50 -11.10
C PRO A 9 8.15 -6.37 -10.28
N GLY A 10 8.28 -6.05 -9.00
CA GLY A 10 7.19 -5.75 -8.10
C GLY A 10 7.37 -4.37 -7.48
N ILE A 11 6.34 -3.54 -7.55
CA ILE A 11 6.28 -2.25 -6.86
C ILE A 11 5.18 -2.33 -5.81
N TYR A 12 5.52 -2.01 -4.57
CA TYR A 12 4.59 -2.05 -3.44
C TYR A 12 4.37 -0.63 -2.93
N LEU A 13 3.16 -0.11 -3.13
CA LEU A 13 2.81 1.21 -2.63
C LEU A 13 2.36 1.11 -1.18
N VAL A 14 3.08 1.77 -0.30
CA VAL A 14 2.80 1.81 1.13
C VAL A 14 2.44 3.24 1.53
N GLY A 15 1.67 3.38 2.59
CA GLY A 15 1.23 4.68 3.08
C GLY A 15 -0.08 4.60 3.83
N PHE A 16 -0.45 5.70 4.45
CA PHE A 16 -1.64 5.78 5.28
C PHE A 16 -2.93 5.67 4.47
N MET A 17 -4.04 5.34 5.13
CA MET A 17 -5.35 5.37 4.48
C MET A 17 -5.61 6.77 3.87
N GLY A 18 -6.18 6.82 2.69
CA GLY A 18 -6.42 8.09 1.99
C GLY A 18 -5.20 8.72 1.31
N ALA A 19 -4.05 8.06 1.32
CA ALA A 19 -2.85 8.54 0.62
C ALA A 19 -2.94 8.43 -0.92
N GLY A 20 -3.92 7.68 -1.43
CA GLY A 20 -4.14 7.53 -2.87
C GLY A 20 -3.43 6.34 -3.50
N LYS A 21 -3.02 5.36 -2.72
CA LYS A 21 -2.27 4.17 -3.19
C LYS A 21 -2.97 3.43 -4.31
N SER A 22 -4.27 3.20 -4.20
CA SER A 22 -5.01 2.44 -5.22
C SER A 22 -5.11 3.22 -6.54
N THR A 23 -5.43 4.50 -6.48
CA THR A 23 -5.53 5.35 -7.67
C THR A 23 -4.19 5.51 -8.36
N VAL A 24 -3.16 5.84 -7.61
CA VAL A 24 -1.78 5.97 -8.12
C VAL A 24 -1.27 4.64 -8.66
N GLY A 25 -1.51 3.56 -7.94
CA GLY A 25 -1.07 2.21 -8.31
C GLY A 25 -1.69 1.75 -9.63
N HIS A 26 -2.97 1.99 -9.81
CA HIS A 26 -3.68 1.65 -11.03
C HIS A 26 -3.10 2.40 -12.23
N LEU A 27 -2.93 3.72 -12.10
CA LEU A 27 -2.38 4.56 -13.15
C LEU A 27 -0.92 4.21 -13.46
N LEU A 28 -0.11 3.92 -12.45
CA LEU A 28 1.27 3.49 -12.63
C LEU A 28 1.35 2.15 -13.36
N ALA A 29 0.52 1.19 -12.98
CA ALA A 29 0.47 -0.12 -13.64
C ALA A 29 0.06 0.00 -15.10
N ASP A 30 -0.94 0.82 -15.41
CA ASP A 30 -1.36 1.10 -16.77
C ASP A 30 -0.22 1.70 -17.61
N HIS A 31 0.51 2.65 -17.02
CA HIS A 31 1.65 3.29 -17.68
C HIS A 31 2.79 2.30 -17.99
N LEU A 32 3.04 1.37 -17.08
CA LEU A 32 4.09 0.35 -17.22
C LEU A 32 3.67 -0.86 -18.06
N GLY A 33 2.37 -1.01 -18.35
CA GLY A 33 1.84 -2.24 -18.94
C GLY A 33 1.91 -3.44 -17.99
N TRP A 34 1.82 -3.20 -16.69
CA TRP A 34 1.89 -4.21 -15.63
C TRP A 34 0.51 -4.49 -15.05
N PHE A 35 0.41 -5.59 -14.32
CA PHE A 35 -0.80 -5.88 -13.55
C PHE A 35 -0.91 -4.96 -12.34
N PHE A 36 -2.13 -4.75 -11.88
CA PHE A 36 -2.42 -4.01 -10.65
C PHE A 36 -3.20 -4.88 -9.67
N SER A 37 -2.91 -4.73 -8.39
CA SER A 37 -3.67 -5.35 -7.31
C SER A 37 -3.81 -4.39 -6.13
N ASP A 38 -5.03 -4.26 -5.62
CA ASP A 38 -5.30 -3.67 -4.32
C ASP A 38 -5.50 -4.80 -3.31
N LEU A 39 -4.59 -4.94 -2.36
CA LEU A 39 -4.56 -6.09 -1.46
C LEU A 39 -5.80 -6.15 -0.57
N ASP A 40 -6.28 -5.01 -0.07
CA ASP A 40 -7.48 -4.96 0.76
C ASP A 40 -8.73 -5.39 -0.01
N GLN A 41 -8.88 -4.92 -1.24
CA GLN A 41 -9.98 -5.33 -2.12
C GLN A 41 -9.95 -6.82 -2.43
N GLU A 42 -8.77 -7.39 -2.64
CA GLU A 42 -8.63 -8.83 -2.86
C GLU A 42 -9.06 -9.64 -1.66
N ILE A 43 -8.63 -9.22 -0.48
CA ILE A 43 -9.00 -9.91 0.77
C ILE A 43 -10.51 -9.89 0.94
N GLU A 44 -11.15 -8.74 0.75
CA GLU A 44 -12.61 -8.62 0.86
C GLU A 44 -13.32 -9.51 -0.17
N ALA A 45 -12.84 -9.55 -1.40
CA ALA A 45 -13.40 -10.39 -2.45
C ALA A 45 -13.27 -11.90 -2.13
N GLU A 46 -12.11 -12.32 -1.63
CA GLU A 46 -11.86 -13.73 -1.27
C GLU A 46 -12.64 -14.17 -0.03
N GLN A 47 -12.73 -13.31 0.97
CA GLN A 47 -13.40 -13.63 2.23
C GLN A 47 -14.92 -13.45 2.17
N GLY A 48 -15.43 -12.71 1.19
CA GLY A 48 -16.85 -12.41 1.04
C GLY A 48 -17.42 -11.48 2.10
N VAL A 49 -16.56 -10.83 2.87
CA VAL A 49 -16.91 -9.89 3.94
C VAL A 49 -15.92 -8.71 3.93
N THR A 50 -16.29 -7.61 4.58
CA THR A 50 -15.40 -6.46 4.68
C THR A 50 -14.25 -6.71 5.67
N ILE A 51 -13.17 -5.95 5.53
CA ILE A 51 -12.05 -5.99 6.48
C ILE A 51 -12.54 -5.65 7.89
N ALA A 52 -13.43 -4.67 8.04
CA ALA A 52 -14.01 -4.32 9.33
C ALA A 52 -14.73 -5.52 9.96
N GLU A 53 -15.49 -6.29 9.19
CA GLU A 53 -16.15 -7.50 9.66
C GLU A 53 -15.15 -8.59 10.06
N ILE A 54 -14.03 -8.71 9.35
CA ILE A 54 -12.97 -9.66 9.73
C ILE A 54 -12.39 -9.27 11.08
N PHE A 55 -12.08 -7.98 11.29
CA PHE A 55 -11.60 -7.49 12.58
C PHE A 55 -12.60 -7.75 13.72
N ASP A 56 -13.88 -7.47 13.48
CA ASP A 56 -14.92 -7.63 14.49
C ASP A 56 -15.20 -9.09 14.86
N THR A 57 -15.18 -9.98 13.87
CA THR A 57 -15.57 -11.40 14.05
C THR A 57 -14.40 -12.33 14.32
N ARG A 58 -13.21 -12.04 13.79
CA ARG A 58 -12.03 -12.91 13.86
C ARG A 58 -10.83 -12.27 14.55
N GLY A 59 -10.83 -10.95 14.75
CA GLY A 59 -9.76 -10.20 15.39
C GLY A 59 -8.61 -9.82 14.46
N GLU A 60 -7.77 -8.93 14.95
CA GLU A 60 -6.64 -8.38 14.18
C GLU A 60 -5.61 -9.46 13.84
N GLU A 61 -5.29 -10.35 14.77
CA GLU A 61 -4.29 -11.40 14.54
C GLU A 61 -4.65 -12.28 13.34
N GLU A 62 -5.91 -12.70 13.24
CA GLU A 62 -6.38 -13.50 12.11
C GLU A 62 -6.37 -12.70 10.81
N PHE A 63 -6.78 -11.43 10.85
CA PHE A 63 -6.68 -10.56 9.69
C PHE A 63 -5.23 -10.44 9.19
N ARG A 64 -4.25 -10.27 10.09
CA ARG A 64 -2.84 -10.17 9.71
C ARG A 64 -2.31 -11.45 9.06
N LYS A 65 -2.80 -12.62 9.45
CA LYS A 65 -2.49 -13.88 8.78
C LYS A 65 -3.05 -13.91 7.36
N ILE A 66 -4.32 -13.54 7.19
CA ILE A 66 -4.99 -13.47 5.89
C ILE A 66 -4.26 -12.49 4.97
N GLU A 67 -3.92 -11.32 5.48
CA GLU A 67 -3.18 -10.27 4.76
C GLU A 67 -1.81 -10.76 4.30
N HIS A 68 -1.05 -11.38 5.19
CA HIS A 68 0.27 -11.94 4.87
C HIS A 68 0.21 -13.02 3.80
N GLU A 69 -0.76 -13.93 3.89
CA GLU A 69 -0.97 -14.98 2.90
C GLU A 69 -1.35 -14.42 1.53
N ALA A 70 -2.23 -13.41 1.51
CA ALA A 70 -2.62 -12.74 0.27
C ALA A 70 -1.40 -12.06 -0.39
N LEU A 71 -0.61 -11.34 0.38
CA LEU A 71 0.61 -10.71 -0.11
C LEU A 71 1.61 -11.74 -0.63
N ASN A 72 1.81 -12.82 0.09
CA ASN A 72 2.73 -13.89 -0.30
C ASN A 72 2.33 -14.54 -1.64
N ARG A 73 1.02 -14.75 -1.87
CA ARG A 73 0.53 -15.25 -3.17
C ARG A 73 0.92 -14.32 -4.31
N ARG A 74 0.78 -13.01 -4.12
CA ARG A 74 1.14 -12.01 -5.14
C ARG A 74 2.64 -11.95 -5.39
N VAL A 75 3.44 -12.01 -4.34
CA VAL A 75 4.90 -12.07 -4.47
C VAL A 75 5.33 -13.28 -5.31
N ARG A 76 4.73 -14.45 -5.07
CA ARG A 76 5.00 -15.65 -5.86
C ARG A 76 4.63 -15.49 -7.34
N GLU A 77 3.53 -14.82 -7.65
CA GLU A 77 3.15 -14.54 -9.04
C GLU A 77 4.17 -13.62 -9.72
N ILE A 78 4.63 -12.60 -9.01
CA ILE A 78 5.68 -11.70 -9.49
C ILE A 78 6.97 -12.49 -9.77
N GLU A 79 7.40 -13.35 -8.84
CA GLU A 79 8.58 -14.20 -9.00
C GLU A 79 8.46 -15.16 -10.19
N ARG A 80 7.25 -15.53 -10.57
CA ARG A 80 6.98 -16.35 -11.76
C ARG A 80 6.92 -15.56 -13.07
N GLY A 81 7.25 -14.27 -13.02
CA GLY A 81 7.35 -13.43 -14.21
C GLY A 81 6.14 -12.58 -14.53
N LYS A 82 5.25 -12.35 -13.56
CA LYS A 82 4.08 -11.47 -13.70
C LYS A 82 4.34 -10.12 -13.02
N PRO A 83 4.84 -9.11 -13.75
CA PRO A 83 5.15 -7.81 -13.14
C PRO A 83 3.89 -7.14 -12.62
N MET A 84 3.97 -6.53 -11.44
CA MET A 84 2.78 -6.04 -10.76
C MET A 84 3.07 -4.82 -9.88
N VAL A 85 2.10 -3.90 -9.84
CA VAL A 85 2.01 -2.86 -8.83
C VAL A 85 0.95 -3.28 -7.82
N ILE A 86 1.33 -3.29 -6.54
CA ILE A 86 0.43 -3.70 -5.45
C ILE A 86 0.25 -2.54 -4.49
N ALA A 87 -1.00 -2.12 -4.28
CA ALA A 87 -1.35 -1.19 -3.21
C ALA A 87 -1.58 -1.99 -1.92
N LEU A 88 -0.75 -1.73 -0.91
CA LEU A 88 -0.87 -2.39 0.39
C LEU A 88 -1.87 -1.65 1.29
N GLY A 89 -2.57 -2.39 2.16
CA GLY A 89 -3.36 -1.80 3.22
C GLY A 89 -2.50 -0.97 4.19
N GLY A 90 -3.13 -0.01 4.88
CA GLY A 90 -2.41 0.95 5.72
C GLY A 90 -1.57 0.33 6.83
N GLY A 91 -1.91 -0.86 7.30
CA GLY A 91 -1.17 -1.56 8.34
C GLY A 91 -0.28 -2.70 7.87
N ALA A 92 -0.35 -3.07 6.59
CA ALA A 92 0.39 -4.22 6.07
C ALA A 92 1.91 -4.07 6.22
N PHE A 93 2.44 -2.93 5.85
CA PHE A 93 3.88 -2.67 5.90
C PHE A 93 4.41 -2.40 7.33
N ALA A 94 3.52 -2.21 8.30
CA ALA A 94 3.88 -2.16 9.71
C ALA A 94 4.17 -3.55 10.32
N GLN A 95 3.80 -4.63 9.62
CA GLN A 95 4.05 -6.00 10.06
C GLN A 95 5.45 -6.45 9.64
N ALA A 96 6.27 -6.85 10.62
CA ALA A 96 7.65 -7.30 10.36
C ALA A 96 7.71 -8.45 9.35
N ALA A 97 6.78 -9.40 9.43
CA ALA A 97 6.70 -10.52 8.49
C ALA A 97 6.52 -10.07 7.04
N ASN A 98 5.75 -9.00 6.81
CA ASN A 98 5.56 -8.45 5.48
C ASN A 98 6.79 -7.67 5.00
N GLN A 99 7.45 -6.93 5.89
CA GLN A 99 8.72 -6.27 5.57
C GLN A 99 9.77 -7.30 5.15
N ASP A 100 9.90 -8.39 5.89
CA ASP A 100 10.82 -9.49 5.59
C ASP A 100 10.48 -10.16 4.25
N LEU A 101 9.18 -10.40 4.00
CA LEU A 101 8.71 -10.98 2.74
C LEU A 101 9.08 -10.12 1.54
N LEU A 102 8.95 -8.80 1.66
CA LEU A 102 9.24 -7.87 0.56
C LEU A 102 10.73 -7.52 0.42
N SER A 103 11.53 -7.83 1.43
CA SER A 103 12.96 -7.60 1.38
C SER A 103 13.57 -8.33 0.19
N GLU A 104 14.23 -7.58 -0.70
CA GLU A 104 14.84 -8.10 -1.94
C GLU A 104 13.86 -8.68 -2.98
N ARG A 105 12.54 -8.62 -2.75
CA ARG A 105 11.52 -9.15 -3.68
C ARG A 105 10.71 -8.08 -4.39
N GLY A 106 11.20 -6.88 -4.44
CA GLY A 106 10.56 -5.75 -5.10
C GLY A 106 10.93 -4.44 -4.46
N VAL A 107 10.17 -3.41 -4.76
CA VAL A 107 10.48 -2.04 -4.35
C VAL A 107 9.29 -1.44 -3.60
N PRO A 108 9.33 -1.40 -2.26
CA PRO A 108 8.37 -0.63 -1.48
C PRO A 108 8.60 0.87 -1.67
N ILE A 109 7.54 1.58 -2.00
CA ILE A 109 7.54 3.05 -2.18
C ILE A 109 6.51 3.64 -1.22
N TRP A 110 6.95 4.51 -0.34
CA TRP A 110 6.06 5.21 0.57
C TRP A 110 5.47 6.45 -0.09
N LEU A 111 4.15 6.51 -0.18
CA LEU A 111 3.39 7.70 -0.57
C LEU A 111 3.06 8.47 0.71
N ASP A 112 3.82 9.52 0.98
CA ASP A 112 3.71 10.31 2.19
C ASP A 112 2.73 11.46 2.00
N CYS A 113 1.51 11.23 2.46
CA CYS A 113 0.43 12.23 2.46
C CYS A 113 0.34 12.88 3.84
N SER A 114 0.27 14.22 3.89
CA SER A 114 0.12 14.93 5.16
C SER A 114 -1.19 14.55 5.86
N ILE A 115 -1.20 14.62 7.19
CA ILE A 115 -2.39 14.31 7.98
C ILE A 115 -3.56 15.24 7.64
N GLU A 116 -3.30 16.51 7.35
CA GLU A 116 -4.30 17.49 6.94
C GLU A 116 -4.97 17.06 5.62
N ARG A 117 -4.18 16.66 4.65
CA ARG A 117 -4.68 16.19 3.35
C ARG A 117 -5.47 14.89 3.49
N VAL A 118 -4.99 13.97 4.33
CA VAL A 118 -5.71 12.73 4.66
C VAL A 118 -7.06 13.04 5.29
N ARG A 119 -7.09 13.95 6.28
CA ARG A 119 -8.35 14.38 6.94
C ARG A 119 -9.32 14.96 5.93
N GLN A 120 -8.90 15.84 5.05
CA GLN A 120 -9.76 16.42 3.99
C GLN A 120 -10.38 15.35 3.10
N ARG A 121 -9.60 14.35 2.71
CA ARG A 121 -10.09 13.24 1.88
C ARG A 121 -11.08 12.33 2.61
N LEU A 122 -10.89 12.14 3.92
CA LEU A 122 -11.76 11.29 4.74
C LEU A 122 -13.01 11.97 5.25
N ASP A 123 -13.05 13.32 5.32
CA ASP A 123 -14.22 14.09 5.79
C ASP A 123 -15.47 13.83 4.94
N GLY A 124 -15.32 13.44 3.68
CA GLY A 124 -16.41 13.03 2.81
C GLY A 124 -16.88 11.58 2.99
N LEU A 125 -16.22 10.80 3.84
CA LEU A 125 -16.47 9.36 4.02
C LEU A 125 -16.87 9.09 5.47
N SER A 126 -18.17 9.16 5.75
CA SER A 126 -18.75 9.07 7.11
C SER A 126 -18.56 7.70 7.81
N ASP A 127 -18.05 6.69 7.11
CA ASP A 127 -18.08 5.29 7.57
C ASP A 127 -16.76 4.77 8.16
N ARG A 128 -15.76 5.64 8.38
CA ARG A 128 -14.48 5.18 8.96
C ARG A 128 -14.39 5.50 10.45
N PRO A 129 -14.45 4.46 11.33
CA PRO A 129 -14.47 4.65 12.79
C PRO A 129 -13.29 5.43 13.36
N LEU A 130 -12.11 5.34 12.72
CA LEU A 130 -10.89 6.02 13.16
C LEU A 130 -10.94 7.54 12.99
N ALA A 131 -11.72 8.06 12.04
CA ALA A 131 -11.90 9.49 11.84
C ALA A 131 -12.76 10.14 12.94
N ARG A 132 -13.45 9.34 13.76
CA ARG A 132 -14.32 9.82 14.85
C ARG A 132 -13.57 10.25 16.10
N ASP A 133 -12.34 9.75 16.29
CA ASP A 133 -11.47 10.09 17.42
C ASP A 133 -10.18 10.73 16.88
N PRO A 134 -10.09 12.09 16.86
CA PRO A 134 -8.94 12.79 16.28
C PRO A 134 -7.60 12.47 16.93
N GLU A 135 -7.57 12.22 18.23
CA GLU A 135 -6.32 11.91 18.95
C GLU A 135 -5.80 10.53 18.60
N LYS A 136 -6.68 9.53 18.57
CA LYS A 136 -6.31 8.16 18.14
C LYS A 136 -5.90 8.11 16.68
N PHE A 137 -6.58 8.88 15.85
CA PHE A 137 -6.26 9.00 14.42
C PHE A 137 -4.85 9.56 14.22
N GLU A 138 -4.53 10.65 14.91
CA GLU A 138 -3.21 11.28 14.83
C GLU A 138 -2.12 10.36 15.38
N GLN A 139 -2.36 9.69 16.50
CA GLN A 139 -1.42 8.73 17.06
C GLN A 139 -1.16 7.58 16.10
N LEU A 140 -2.18 7.02 15.50
CA LEU A 140 -2.06 5.96 14.50
C LEU A 140 -1.25 6.45 13.28
N TYR A 141 -1.51 7.65 12.80
CA TYR A 141 -0.78 8.27 11.71
C TYR A 141 0.71 8.37 12.02
N GLN A 142 1.06 8.89 13.20
CA GLN A 142 2.46 9.02 13.62
C GLN A 142 3.14 7.65 13.80
N ASP A 143 2.47 6.70 14.43
CA ASP A 143 2.99 5.35 14.63
C ASP A 143 3.27 4.65 13.29
N ARG A 144 2.39 4.84 12.31
CA ARG A 144 2.55 4.26 10.96
C ARG A 144 3.71 4.86 10.19
N ARG A 145 3.99 6.15 10.36
CA ARG A 145 5.11 6.83 9.67
C ARG A 145 6.44 6.16 9.94
N ALA A 146 6.69 5.73 11.17
CA ALA A 146 7.92 5.02 11.54
C ALA A 146 8.10 3.71 10.74
N ALA A 147 7.01 2.99 10.49
CA ALA A 147 7.03 1.78 9.67
C ALA A 147 7.23 2.10 8.18
N TYR A 148 6.51 3.08 7.65
CA TYR A 148 6.60 3.45 6.24
C TYR A 148 8.00 3.97 5.87
N ALA A 149 8.70 4.62 6.81
CA ALA A 149 10.06 5.10 6.61
C ALA A 149 11.07 3.98 6.27
N LYS A 150 10.72 2.73 6.51
CA LYS A 150 11.52 1.56 6.11
C LYS A 150 11.39 1.18 4.63
N ALA A 151 10.49 1.85 3.88
CA ALA A 151 10.37 1.65 2.45
C ALA A 151 11.65 2.08 1.72
N ASP A 152 11.92 1.48 0.56
CA ASP A 152 13.12 1.77 -0.23
C ASP A 152 13.12 3.20 -0.77
N HIS A 153 11.95 3.76 -1.07
CA HIS A 153 11.79 5.12 -1.58
C HIS A 153 10.64 5.84 -0.89
N HIS A 154 10.73 7.16 -0.87
CA HIS A 154 9.80 8.05 -0.22
C HIS A 154 9.37 9.14 -1.21
N ILE A 155 8.08 9.25 -1.45
CA ILE A 155 7.46 10.28 -2.30
C ILE A 155 6.55 11.15 -1.44
N GLU A 156 6.92 12.40 -1.23
CA GLU A 156 6.04 13.37 -0.59
C GLU A 156 4.93 13.79 -1.56
N ILE A 157 3.69 13.77 -1.08
CA ILE A 157 2.53 14.13 -1.90
C ILE A 157 2.21 15.60 -1.70
N HIS A 158 2.39 16.40 -2.75
CA HIS A 158 2.08 17.83 -2.79
C HIS A 158 0.89 18.18 -3.70
N SER A 159 0.35 17.19 -4.41
CA SER A 159 -0.72 17.37 -5.38
C SER A 159 -1.81 16.31 -5.18
N ASP A 160 -3.03 16.65 -5.55
CA ASP A 160 -4.14 15.69 -5.63
C ASP A 160 -4.24 15.01 -7.00
N ASP A 161 -3.39 15.41 -7.97
CA ASP A 161 -3.33 14.78 -9.28
C ASP A 161 -2.46 13.52 -9.23
N PRO A 162 -3.05 12.33 -9.39
CA PRO A 162 -2.30 11.08 -9.38
C PRO A 162 -1.26 10.99 -10.51
N ALA A 163 -1.45 11.69 -11.62
CA ALA A 163 -0.48 11.70 -12.71
C ALA A 163 0.85 12.36 -12.31
N GLU A 164 0.81 13.40 -11.47
CA GLU A 164 2.03 14.02 -10.92
C GLU A 164 2.79 13.08 -10.00
N ILE A 165 2.07 12.29 -9.20
CA ILE A 165 2.66 11.30 -8.30
C ILE A 165 3.32 10.18 -9.12
N VAL A 166 2.63 9.68 -10.14
CA VAL A 166 3.19 8.68 -11.07
C VAL A 166 4.45 9.21 -11.74
N ALA A 167 4.44 10.47 -12.22
CA ALA A 167 5.61 11.09 -12.82
C ALA A 167 6.80 11.15 -11.85
N ALA A 168 6.55 11.43 -10.58
CA ALA A 168 7.58 11.41 -9.53
C ALA A 168 8.15 10.01 -9.31
N ILE A 169 7.30 8.99 -9.29
CA ILE A 169 7.72 7.59 -9.15
C ILE A 169 8.60 7.16 -10.32
N LEU A 170 8.22 7.54 -11.54
CA LEU A 170 8.96 7.18 -12.76
C LEU A 170 10.36 7.83 -12.85
N LYS A 171 10.62 8.85 -12.03
CA LYS A 171 11.95 9.45 -11.92
C LYS A 171 12.86 8.75 -10.92
N LEU A 172 12.36 7.79 -10.17
CA LEU A 172 13.17 7.03 -9.22
C LEU A 172 14.19 6.16 -9.96
N PRO A 173 15.39 5.94 -9.36
CA PRO A 173 16.46 5.16 -10.01
C PRO A 173 16.21 3.65 -10.01
N ILE A 174 14.96 3.25 -10.20
CA ILE A 174 14.52 1.86 -10.27
C ILE A 174 14.09 1.45 -11.68
N PHE A 175 13.95 2.44 -12.57
CA PHE A 175 13.58 2.26 -13.97
C PHE A 175 14.77 2.49 -14.89
#